data_5d20ab549e45a932d0fdf4b6db89d65b
#
_entry.id   5d20ab549e45a932d0fdf4b6db89d65b
#
_cell.length_a   1.000
_cell.length_b   1.000
_cell.length_c   1.000
_cell.angle_alpha   90.00
_cell.angle_beta   90.00
_cell.angle_gamma   90.00
#
_symmetry.space_group_name_H-M   'P 1'
#
loop_
_entity.id
_entity.type
_entity.pdbx_description
1 polymer ?
#
loop_
_entity_poly.entity_id
_entity_poly.type
_entity_poly.pdbx_seq_one_letter_code
_entity_poly.pdbx_strand_id
1 'polypeptide(L)'
;MKPLFPTTFYAAAAAAILLTTPAFAARAHQQPEKQPASAAARASSSAEQKFHRAVQAFDRRDYAAALPVLRELAAQGHAQAQYRLGQMYHFGLGTEQDYRQSIHWYGKSAAQGDSYAQFNLCFMYTEGAGVARDHRQAADWCRKSAQQGHANAQYFLGMMYDEGKGVAQDTRQALDWYRKSAEQGFAPAQYSLGMMYLQGRGTEQDNGQAKIWLGKAAAQGDADAQRVLQEINRTD
;
A
#
# COMPACT_ATOMS: atom_id res chain seq x y z
N MET A 1 7.72 -3.39 28.04
CA MET A 1 7.53 -2.26 27.11
C MET A 1 6.15 -2.40 26.50
N LYS A 2 5.27 -1.41 26.60
CA LYS A 2 3.96 -1.46 25.94
C LYS A 2 4.17 -1.24 24.43
N PRO A 3 3.47 -1.97 23.53
CA PRO A 3 3.54 -1.70 22.11
C PRO A 3 3.09 -0.26 21.84
N LEU A 4 3.78 0.43 20.94
CA LEU A 4 3.54 1.83 20.57
C LEU A 4 2.15 2.08 19.95
N PHE A 5 1.46 1.01 19.53
CA PHE A 5 0.17 1.10 18.86
C PHE A 5 -0.83 0.09 19.45
N PRO A 6 -2.07 0.53 19.77
CA PRO A 6 -3.13 -0.41 20.09
C PRO A 6 -3.48 -1.24 18.83
N THR A 7 -3.81 -2.51 19.04
CA THR A 7 -4.17 -3.48 17.98
C THR A 7 -5.29 -3.01 17.04
N THR A 8 -6.07 -2.01 17.44
CA THR A 8 -7.14 -1.38 16.65
C THR A 8 -6.65 -0.44 15.54
N PHE A 9 -5.37 -0.01 15.57
CA PHE A 9 -4.81 0.87 14.53
C PHE A 9 -4.59 0.14 13.20
N TYR A 10 -4.35 -1.17 13.24
CA TYR A 10 -4.15 -2.00 12.04
C TYR A 10 -5.37 -2.06 11.12
N ALA A 11 -6.57 -2.20 11.69
CA ALA A 11 -7.78 -2.40 10.89
C ALA A 11 -8.32 -1.09 10.26
N ALA A 12 -8.26 0.04 10.98
CA ALA A 12 -8.80 1.30 10.50
C ALA A 12 -7.89 2.00 9.46
N ALA A 13 -6.56 1.96 9.67
CA ALA A 13 -5.61 2.52 8.73
C ALA A 13 -5.58 1.75 7.41
N ALA A 14 -5.70 0.42 7.48
CA ALA A 14 -5.63 -0.44 6.31
C ALA A 14 -6.84 -0.32 5.38
N ALA A 15 -8.05 -0.16 5.91
CA ALA A 15 -9.26 -0.01 5.08
C ALA A 15 -9.24 1.30 4.27
N ALA A 16 -8.76 2.39 4.84
CA ALA A 16 -8.61 3.67 4.14
C ALA A 16 -7.47 3.64 3.09
N ILE A 17 -6.39 2.92 3.38
CA ILE A 17 -5.20 2.81 2.54
C ILE A 17 -5.45 1.96 1.29
N LEU A 18 -6.29 0.91 1.39
CA LEU A 18 -6.60 0.00 0.29
C LEU A 18 -7.47 0.64 -0.82
N LEU A 19 -8.15 1.75 -0.53
CA LEU A 19 -9.01 2.47 -1.49
C LEU A 19 -8.30 3.63 -2.20
N THR A 20 -7.12 4.07 -1.74
CA THR A 20 -6.37 5.13 -2.42
C THR A 20 -5.77 4.62 -3.71
N THR A 21 -6.38 4.97 -4.82
CA THR A 21 -5.79 4.79 -6.15
C THR A 21 -4.93 6.00 -6.46
N PRO A 22 -3.65 5.82 -6.86
CA PRO A 22 -2.94 6.93 -7.48
C PRO A 22 -3.66 7.30 -8.77
N ALA A 23 -3.90 8.59 -8.97
CA ALA A 23 -4.20 9.11 -10.29
C ALA A 23 -3.03 8.73 -11.21
N PHE A 24 -3.29 7.92 -12.22
CA PHE A 24 -2.30 7.50 -13.20
C PHE A 24 -1.86 8.75 -13.96
N ALA A 25 -0.70 9.30 -13.62
CA ALA A 25 -0.06 10.36 -14.39
C ALA A 25 0.28 9.79 -15.77
N ALA A 26 -0.55 10.09 -16.76
CA ALA A 26 -0.29 9.76 -18.14
C ALA A 26 1.00 10.48 -18.58
N ARG A 27 2.09 9.74 -18.67
CA ARG A 27 3.33 10.21 -19.29
C ARG A 27 3.09 10.30 -20.79
N ALA A 28 2.89 11.52 -21.28
CA ALA A 28 2.79 11.80 -22.72
C ALA A 28 4.07 11.30 -23.40
N HIS A 29 3.96 10.22 -24.17
CA HIS A 29 5.01 9.79 -25.08
C HIS A 29 4.79 10.50 -26.42
N GLN A 30 5.83 11.17 -26.87
CA GLN A 30 5.95 11.71 -28.23
C GLN A 30 5.75 10.58 -29.24
N GLN A 31 4.89 10.85 -30.22
CA GLN A 31 4.57 9.91 -31.28
C GLN A 31 5.75 9.77 -32.26
N PRO A 32 6.25 8.56 -32.54
CA PRO A 32 6.94 8.27 -33.78
C PRO A 32 5.94 7.84 -34.86
N GLU A 33 6.33 8.09 -36.11
CA GLU A 33 5.56 7.89 -37.32
C GLU A 33 4.87 6.52 -37.47
N LYS A 34 3.68 6.53 -38.08
CA LYS A 34 2.77 5.41 -38.27
C LYS A 34 3.37 4.31 -39.16
N GLN A 35 3.98 3.29 -38.54
CA GLN A 35 3.98 1.95 -39.13
C GLN A 35 2.66 1.23 -38.79
N PRO A 36 2.07 0.39 -39.67
CA PRO A 36 0.86 -0.32 -39.36
C PRO A 36 1.10 -1.27 -38.18
N ALA A 37 0.44 -0.98 -37.04
CA ALA A 37 0.56 -1.78 -35.83
C ALA A 37 0.22 -3.24 -36.12
N SER A 38 1.05 -4.17 -35.63
CA SER A 38 0.81 -5.61 -35.69
C SER A 38 -0.56 -5.97 -35.06
N ALA A 39 -1.14 -7.11 -35.43
CA ALA A 39 -2.40 -7.58 -34.83
C ALA A 39 -2.31 -7.66 -33.29
N ALA A 40 -1.15 -8.04 -32.74
CA ALA A 40 -0.88 -8.05 -31.31
C ALA A 40 -0.93 -6.64 -30.68
N ALA A 41 -0.34 -5.63 -31.34
CA ALA A 41 -0.38 -4.25 -30.88
C ALA A 41 -1.80 -3.65 -30.92
N ARG A 42 -2.61 -4.03 -31.91
CA ARG A 42 -4.02 -3.62 -31.99
C ARG A 42 -4.89 -4.29 -30.91
N ALA A 43 -4.64 -5.57 -30.62
CA ALA A 43 -5.33 -6.31 -29.56
C ALA A 43 -4.97 -5.75 -28.16
N SER A 44 -3.69 -5.44 -27.92
CA SER A 44 -3.23 -4.76 -26.70
C SER A 44 -3.90 -3.38 -26.54
N SER A 45 -3.90 -2.57 -27.58
CA SER A 45 -4.59 -1.26 -27.58
C SER A 45 -6.09 -1.38 -27.29
N SER A 46 -6.74 -2.43 -27.83
CA SER A 46 -8.17 -2.69 -27.56
C SER A 46 -8.41 -3.13 -26.11
N ALA A 47 -7.55 -3.97 -25.54
CA ALA A 47 -7.65 -4.40 -24.15
C ALA A 47 -7.45 -3.21 -23.19
N GLU A 48 -6.48 -2.35 -23.47
CA GLU A 48 -6.25 -1.13 -22.69
C GLU A 48 -7.45 -0.17 -22.74
N GLN A 49 -8.08 0.00 -23.91
CA GLN A 49 -9.29 0.82 -24.01
C GLN A 49 -10.47 0.23 -23.24
N LYS A 50 -10.67 -1.10 -23.30
CA LYS A 50 -11.69 -1.79 -22.50
C LYS A 50 -11.41 -1.61 -21.00
N PHE A 51 -10.15 -1.79 -20.59
CA PHE A 51 -9.74 -1.60 -19.21
C PHE A 51 -10.02 -0.18 -18.73
N HIS A 52 -9.66 0.83 -19.52
CA HIS A 52 -9.89 2.24 -19.16
C HIS A 52 -11.38 2.55 -18.93
N ARG A 53 -12.27 2.03 -19.82
CA ARG A 53 -13.72 2.16 -19.63
C ARG A 53 -14.21 1.47 -18.36
N ALA A 54 -13.68 0.27 -18.07
CA ALA A 54 -14.04 -0.46 -16.85
C ALA A 54 -13.59 0.27 -15.58
N VAL A 55 -12.39 0.89 -15.60
CA VAL A 55 -11.90 1.74 -14.50
C VAL A 55 -12.79 2.97 -14.33
N GLN A 56 -13.17 3.65 -15.40
CA GLN A 56 -14.11 4.78 -15.30
C GLN A 56 -15.46 4.38 -14.72
N ALA A 57 -15.98 3.21 -15.06
CA ALA A 57 -17.22 2.68 -14.47
C ALA A 57 -17.00 2.37 -12.96
N PHE A 58 -15.89 1.73 -12.62
CA PHE A 58 -15.50 1.43 -11.23
C PHE A 58 -15.40 2.72 -10.37
N ASP A 59 -14.75 3.75 -10.89
CA ASP A 59 -14.55 5.03 -10.17
C ASP A 59 -15.88 5.78 -9.97
N ARG A 60 -16.84 5.62 -10.90
CA ARG A 60 -18.21 6.11 -10.73
C ARG A 60 -19.10 5.19 -9.90
N ARG A 61 -18.54 4.12 -9.32
CA ARG A 61 -19.24 3.08 -8.56
C ARG A 61 -20.27 2.29 -9.38
N ASP A 62 -20.19 2.32 -10.69
CA ASP A 62 -20.98 1.47 -11.57
C ASP A 62 -20.31 0.09 -11.69
N TYR A 63 -20.39 -0.64 -10.59
CA TYR A 63 -19.74 -1.95 -10.48
C TYR A 63 -20.40 -3.01 -11.36
N ALA A 64 -21.67 -2.82 -11.68
CA ALA A 64 -22.41 -3.72 -12.59
C ALA A 64 -21.83 -3.65 -14.01
N ALA A 65 -21.45 -2.48 -14.48
CA ALA A 65 -20.78 -2.30 -15.76
C ALA A 65 -19.30 -2.70 -15.72
N ALA A 66 -18.60 -2.44 -14.60
CA ALA A 66 -17.17 -2.71 -14.46
C ALA A 66 -16.86 -4.20 -14.35
N LEU A 67 -17.60 -4.94 -13.53
CA LEU A 67 -17.29 -6.32 -13.12
C LEU A 67 -17.13 -7.30 -14.30
N PRO A 68 -18.05 -7.39 -15.28
CA PRO A 68 -17.92 -8.35 -16.38
C PRO A 68 -16.69 -8.06 -17.24
N VAL A 69 -16.37 -6.77 -17.47
CA VAL A 69 -15.20 -6.38 -18.27
C VAL A 69 -13.90 -6.67 -17.53
N LEU A 70 -13.85 -6.37 -16.23
CA LEU A 70 -12.68 -6.67 -15.41
C LEU A 70 -12.45 -8.19 -15.29
N ARG A 71 -13.50 -9.01 -15.19
CA ARG A 71 -13.40 -10.48 -15.21
C ARG A 71 -12.82 -11.00 -16.54
N GLU A 72 -13.31 -10.49 -17.66
CA GLU A 72 -12.81 -10.85 -19.01
C GLU A 72 -11.30 -10.55 -19.10
N LEU A 73 -10.91 -9.32 -18.79
CA LEU A 73 -9.50 -8.89 -18.90
C LEU A 73 -8.58 -9.58 -17.90
N ALA A 74 -9.04 -9.79 -16.67
CA ALA A 74 -8.30 -10.53 -15.65
C ALA A 74 -8.02 -11.98 -16.05
N ALA A 75 -9.01 -12.64 -16.68
CA ALA A 75 -8.87 -13.97 -17.23
C ALA A 75 -7.86 -14.04 -18.38
N GLN A 76 -7.75 -12.96 -19.16
CA GLN A 76 -6.75 -12.79 -20.23
C GLN A 76 -5.35 -12.44 -19.71
N GLY A 77 -5.16 -12.29 -18.40
CA GLY A 77 -3.86 -12.02 -17.81
C GLY A 77 -3.55 -10.54 -17.56
N HIS A 78 -4.49 -9.63 -17.81
CA HIS A 78 -4.25 -8.19 -17.60
C HIS A 78 -4.04 -7.88 -16.10
N ALA A 79 -2.81 -7.53 -15.71
CA ALA A 79 -2.41 -7.41 -14.30
C ALA A 79 -3.27 -6.41 -13.51
N GLN A 80 -3.52 -5.23 -14.07
CA GLN A 80 -4.31 -4.20 -13.39
C GLN A 80 -5.80 -4.59 -13.28
N ALA A 81 -6.34 -5.34 -14.25
CA ALA A 81 -7.69 -5.89 -14.15
C ALA A 81 -7.78 -6.96 -13.06
N GLN A 82 -6.76 -7.80 -12.92
CA GLN A 82 -6.64 -8.77 -11.83
C GLN A 82 -6.61 -8.07 -10.46
N TYR A 83 -5.82 -6.99 -10.33
CA TYR A 83 -5.80 -6.17 -9.14
C TYR A 83 -7.19 -5.59 -8.80
N ARG A 84 -7.85 -4.95 -9.78
CA ARG A 84 -9.19 -4.38 -9.59
C ARG A 84 -10.23 -5.44 -9.24
N LEU A 85 -10.17 -6.60 -9.88
CA LEU A 85 -11.06 -7.72 -9.57
C LEU A 85 -10.80 -8.25 -8.15
N GLY A 86 -9.54 -8.31 -7.72
CA GLY A 86 -9.16 -8.60 -6.34
C GLY A 86 -9.78 -7.62 -5.34
N GLN A 87 -9.78 -6.30 -5.65
CA GLN A 87 -10.46 -5.28 -4.83
C GLN A 87 -11.98 -5.49 -4.79
N MET A 88 -12.60 -5.82 -5.92
CA MET A 88 -14.05 -6.05 -5.96
C MET A 88 -14.46 -7.19 -5.05
N TYR A 89 -13.73 -8.30 -5.06
CA TYR A 89 -13.98 -9.41 -4.14
C TYR A 89 -13.62 -9.07 -2.68
N HIS A 90 -12.55 -8.28 -2.47
CA HIS A 90 -12.13 -7.89 -1.11
C HIS A 90 -13.21 -7.07 -0.40
N PHE A 91 -13.84 -6.13 -1.10
CA PHE A 91 -14.79 -5.19 -0.51
C PHE A 91 -16.26 -5.50 -0.85
N GLY A 92 -16.54 -6.56 -1.61
CA GLY A 92 -17.90 -6.87 -2.06
C GLY A 92 -18.46 -5.85 -3.04
N LEU A 93 -17.62 -5.29 -3.93
CA LEU A 93 -18.01 -4.23 -4.86
C LEU A 93 -18.65 -4.84 -6.12
N GLY A 94 -19.97 -4.78 -6.23
CA GLY A 94 -20.73 -5.36 -7.33
C GLY A 94 -20.76 -6.90 -7.33
N THR A 95 -20.28 -7.53 -6.28
CA THR A 95 -20.28 -8.96 -6.03
C THR A 95 -20.34 -9.20 -4.52
N GLU A 96 -20.60 -10.42 -4.07
CA GLU A 96 -20.40 -10.79 -2.66
C GLU A 96 -18.91 -10.70 -2.29
N GLN A 97 -18.64 -10.33 -1.04
CA GLN A 97 -17.29 -10.31 -0.50
C GLN A 97 -16.74 -11.75 -0.45
N ASP A 98 -15.58 -11.96 -1.06
CA ASP A 98 -14.89 -13.24 -1.04
C ASP A 98 -13.37 -13.04 -0.96
N TYR A 99 -12.84 -13.19 0.24
CA TYR A 99 -11.40 -13.04 0.50
C TYR A 99 -10.56 -14.10 -0.22
N ARG A 100 -11.08 -15.30 -0.48
CA ARG A 100 -10.34 -16.34 -1.22
C ARG A 100 -10.18 -15.96 -2.68
N GLN A 101 -11.26 -15.46 -3.30
CA GLN A 101 -11.19 -14.90 -4.65
C GLN A 101 -10.28 -13.67 -4.69
N SER A 102 -10.34 -12.82 -3.68
CA SER A 102 -9.46 -11.66 -3.58
C SER A 102 -7.98 -12.05 -3.58
N ILE A 103 -7.58 -13.01 -2.73
CA ILE A 103 -6.19 -13.54 -2.69
C ILE A 103 -5.78 -14.12 -4.03
N HIS A 104 -6.68 -14.90 -4.67
CA HIS A 104 -6.39 -15.49 -5.98
C HIS A 104 -6.05 -14.43 -7.03
N TRP A 105 -6.87 -13.38 -7.12
CA TRP A 105 -6.68 -12.35 -8.13
C TRP A 105 -5.53 -11.40 -7.78
N TYR A 106 -5.38 -11.00 -6.52
CA TYR A 106 -4.19 -10.27 -6.08
C TYR A 106 -2.91 -11.08 -6.31
N GLY A 107 -2.94 -12.39 -6.06
CA GLY A 107 -1.79 -13.27 -6.32
C GLY A 107 -1.34 -13.27 -7.77
N LYS A 108 -2.30 -13.31 -8.71
CA LYS A 108 -2.01 -13.23 -10.15
C LYS A 108 -1.42 -11.87 -10.54
N SER A 109 -1.97 -10.78 -10.03
CA SER A 109 -1.45 -9.44 -10.29
C SER A 109 -0.07 -9.24 -9.65
N ALA A 110 0.10 -9.65 -8.40
CA ALA A 110 1.36 -9.57 -7.65
C ALA A 110 2.50 -10.37 -8.29
N ALA A 111 2.19 -11.52 -8.88
CA ALA A 111 3.15 -12.33 -9.63
C ALA A 111 3.65 -11.61 -10.90
N GLN A 112 2.89 -10.70 -11.44
CA GLN A 112 3.28 -9.83 -12.56
C GLN A 112 4.00 -8.54 -12.10
N GLY A 113 4.26 -8.39 -10.80
CA GLY A 113 5.02 -7.26 -10.25
C GLY A 113 4.17 -6.11 -9.72
N ASP A 114 2.84 -6.20 -9.73
CA ASP A 114 1.99 -5.12 -9.21
C ASP A 114 2.22 -4.90 -7.71
N SER A 115 2.78 -3.74 -7.36
CA SER A 115 3.15 -3.41 -5.98
C SER A 115 1.96 -3.22 -5.05
N TYR A 116 0.83 -2.77 -5.58
CA TYR A 116 -0.41 -2.63 -4.81
C TYR A 116 -1.01 -4.00 -4.48
N ALA A 117 -1.02 -4.93 -5.44
CA ALA A 117 -1.45 -6.31 -5.19
C ALA A 117 -0.54 -7.00 -4.18
N GLN A 118 0.77 -6.81 -4.27
CA GLN A 118 1.74 -7.33 -3.30
C GLN A 118 1.49 -6.77 -1.89
N PHE A 119 1.21 -5.47 -1.76
CA PHE A 119 0.86 -4.87 -0.48
C PHE A 119 -0.45 -5.44 0.08
N ASN A 120 -1.48 -5.62 -0.76
CA ASN A 120 -2.75 -6.20 -0.33
C ASN A 120 -2.57 -7.64 0.15
N LEU A 121 -1.74 -8.45 -0.51
CA LEU A 121 -1.40 -9.79 -0.03
C LEU A 121 -0.66 -9.73 1.31
N CYS A 122 0.31 -8.81 1.48
CA CYS A 122 0.96 -8.61 2.78
C CYS A 122 -0.08 -8.39 3.88
N PHE A 123 -1.05 -7.50 3.65
CA PHE A 123 -2.12 -7.22 4.59
C PHE A 123 -2.99 -8.46 4.87
N MET A 124 -3.44 -9.16 3.82
CA MET A 124 -4.31 -10.34 3.97
C MET A 124 -3.63 -11.47 4.75
N TYR A 125 -2.33 -11.71 4.54
CA TYR A 125 -1.57 -12.68 5.33
C TYR A 125 -1.31 -12.20 6.76
N THR A 126 -1.17 -10.90 7.00
CA THR A 126 -1.03 -10.32 8.35
C THR A 126 -2.30 -10.50 9.17
N GLU A 127 -3.47 -10.26 8.57
CA GLU A 127 -4.75 -10.34 9.25
C GLU A 127 -5.37 -11.74 9.25
N GLY A 128 -4.95 -12.61 8.34
CA GLY A 128 -5.59 -13.91 8.14
C GLY A 128 -6.93 -13.80 7.40
N ALA A 129 -7.08 -12.79 6.52
CA ALA A 129 -8.29 -12.58 5.76
C ALA A 129 -8.37 -13.52 4.56
N GLY A 130 -9.21 -14.55 4.64
CA GLY A 130 -9.40 -15.58 3.61
C GLY A 130 -8.28 -16.62 3.52
N VAL A 131 -7.27 -16.52 4.37
CA VAL A 131 -6.12 -17.43 4.48
C VAL A 131 -5.70 -17.51 5.94
N ALA A 132 -5.00 -18.56 6.33
CA ALA A 132 -4.39 -18.62 7.65
C ALA A 132 -3.36 -17.48 7.80
N ARG A 133 -3.35 -16.84 8.98
CA ARG A 133 -2.36 -15.79 9.29
C ARG A 133 -0.95 -16.35 9.17
N ASP A 134 -0.11 -15.67 8.39
CA ASP A 134 1.30 -16.03 8.19
C ASP A 134 2.14 -14.76 8.06
N HIS A 135 2.77 -14.37 9.16
CA HIS A 135 3.60 -13.16 9.20
C HIS A 135 4.87 -13.28 8.34
N ARG A 136 5.38 -14.49 8.08
CA ARG A 136 6.54 -14.67 7.20
C ARG A 136 6.16 -14.39 5.75
N GLN A 137 5.09 -15.00 5.27
CA GLN A 137 4.57 -14.69 3.93
C GLN A 137 4.16 -13.22 3.79
N ALA A 138 3.53 -12.65 4.83
CA ALA A 138 3.22 -11.22 4.86
C ALA A 138 4.48 -10.38 4.67
N ALA A 139 5.55 -10.65 5.43
CA ALA A 139 6.82 -9.91 5.31
C ALA A 139 7.45 -10.03 3.92
N ASP A 140 7.37 -11.20 3.29
CA ASP A 140 7.90 -11.40 1.93
C ASP A 140 7.12 -10.58 0.89
N TRP A 141 5.80 -10.53 0.99
CA TRP A 141 4.99 -9.69 0.11
C TRP A 141 5.18 -8.20 0.39
N CYS A 142 5.24 -7.79 1.67
CA CYS A 142 5.56 -6.41 2.05
C CYS A 142 6.92 -5.98 1.49
N ARG A 143 7.94 -6.83 1.59
CA ARG A 143 9.29 -6.53 1.10
C ARG A 143 9.29 -6.29 -0.41
N LYS A 144 8.61 -7.14 -1.19
CA LYS A 144 8.49 -6.97 -2.65
C LYS A 144 7.86 -5.64 -3.02
N SER A 145 6.77 -5.27 -2.36
CA SER A 145 6.07 -4.01 -2.58
C SER A 145 6.92 -2.80 -2.12
N ALA A 146 7.54 -2.88 -0.94
CA ALA A 146 8.37 -1.83 -0.36
C ALA A 146 9.61 -1.52 -1.21
N GLN A 147 10.22 -2.54 -1.80
CA GLN A 147 11.37 -2.40 -2.71
C GLN A 147 11.01 -1.68 -4.00
N GLN A 148 9.76 -1.74 -4.42
CA GLN A 148 9.22 -0.97 -5.56
C GLN A 148 8.83 0.47 -5.19
N GLY A 149 9.06 0.89 -3.93
CA GLY A 149 8.78 2.25 -3.49
C GLY A 149 7.37 2.48 -2.94
N HIS A 150 6.54 1.44 -2.77
CA HIS A 150 5.20 1.60 -2.23
C HIS A 150 5.24 2.08 -0.76
N ALA A 151 4.83 3.32 -0.49
CA ALA A 151 5.02 3.98 0.81
C ALA A 151 4.35 3.20 1.97
N ASN A 152 3.12 2.71 1.78
CA ASN A 152 2.43 1.94 2.80
C ASN A 152 3.15 0.63 3.11
N ALA A 153 3.66 -0.05 2.08
CA ALA A 153 4.41 -1.29 2.27
C ALA A 153 5.74 -1.06 2.98
N GLN A 154 6.41 0.06 2.72
CA GLN A 154 7.61 0.47 3.45
C GLN A 154 7.32 0.69 4.93
N TYR A 155 6.23 1.40 5.23
CA TYR A 155 5.79 1.58 6.60
C TYR A 155 5.48 0.25 7.30
N PHE A 156 4.69 -0.63 6.66
CA PHE A 156 4.35 -1.94 7.23
C PHE A 156 5.57 -2.83 7.43
N LEU A 157 6.52 -2.81 6.50
CA LEU A 157 7.77 -3.55 6.64
C LEU A 157 8.62 -2.98 7.79
N GLY A 158 8.63 -1.66 7.97
CA GLY A 158 9.23 -1.00 9.13
C GLY A 158 8.63 -1.50 10.43
N MET A 159 7.30 -1.58 10.52
CA MET A 159 6.60 -2.12 11.69
C MET A 159 6.96 -3.59 11.96
N MET A 160 7.04 -4.41 10.90
CA MET A 160 7.42 -5.82 11.02
C MET A 160 8.82 -5.99 11.60
N TYR A 161 9.79 -5.18 11.17
CA TYR A 161 11.13 -5.15 11.75
C TYR A 161 11.14 -4.61 13.19
N ASP A 162 10.33 -3.59 13.48
CA ASP A 162 10.24 -3.00 14.81
C ASP A 162 9.68 -3.99 15.85
N GLU A 163 8.70 -4.80 15.45
CA GLU A 163 8.03 -5.75 16.32
C GLU A 163 8.57 -7.20 16.24
N GLY A 164 9.44 -7.50 15.27
CA GLY A 164 9.90 -8.86 15.01
C GLY A 164 8.81 -9.79 14.46
N LYS A 165 7.83 -9.24 13.75
CA LYS A 165 6.72 -10.02 13.16
C LYS A 165 7.07 -10.52 11.76
N GLY A 166 7.24 -11.83 11.64
CA GLY A 166 7.60 -12.48 10.37
C GLY A 166 9.04 -12.28 9.91
N VAL A 167 9.78 -11.41 10.60
CA VAL A 167 11.21 -11.15 10.44
C VAL A 167 11.87 -11.07 11.81
N ALA A 168 13.18 -11.23 11.87
CA ALA A 168 13.93 -10.95 13.10
C ALA A 168 13.79 -9.46 13.45
N GLN A 169 13.58 -9.14 14.72
CA GLN A 169 13.48 -7.75 15.17
C GLN A 169 14.78 -6.99 14.89
N ASP A 170 14.66 -5.84 14.23
CA ASP A 170 15.78 -4.97 13.88
C ASP A 170 15.33 -3.52 13.81
N THR A 171 15.61 -2.76 14.86
CA THR A 171 15.20 -1.35 14.97
C THR A 171 15.92 -0.42 13.98
N ARG A 172 17.12 -0.79 13.49
CA ARG A 172 17.81 -0.02 12.44
C ARG A 172 17.11 -0.20 11.10
N GLN A 173 16.77 -1.43 10.73
CA GLN A 173 15.96 -1.72 9.55
C GLN A 173 14.59 -1.02 9.62
N ALA A 174 13.95 -1.05 10.79
CA ALA A 174 12.69 -0.35 10.99
C ALA A 174 12.82 1.16 10.72
N LEU A 175 13.86 1.81 11.28
CA LEU A 175 14.15 3.22 11.06
C LEU A 175 14.32 3.54 9.56
N ASP A 176 15.08 2.72 8.85
CA ASP A 176 15.35 2.94 7.42
C ASP A 176 14.08 2.80 6.57
N TRP A 177 13.22 1.84 6.87
CA TRP A 177 11.97 1.66 6.16
C TRP A 177 10.94 2.76 6.49
N TYR A 178 10.85 3.16 7.77
CA TYR A 178 10.01 4.30 8.15
C TYR A 178 10.49 5.59 7.48
N ARG A 179 11.80 5.83 7.39
CA ARG A 179 12.36 7.01 6.71
C ARG A 179 11.95 7.05 5.24
N LYS A 180 12.11 5.95 4.50
CA LYS A 180 11.70 5.87 3.08
C LYS A 180 10.21 6.18 2.89
N SER A 181 9.35 5.68 3.77
CA SER A 181 7.92 5.96 3.74
C SER A 181 7.59 7.41 4.12
N ALA A 182 8.24 7.94 5.17
CA ALA A 182 8.07 9.30 5.67
C ALA A 182 8.50 10.38 4.66
N GLU A 183 9.57 10.13 3.92
CA GLU A 183 10.06 10.98 2.84
C GLU A 183 9.06 11.10 1.69
N GLN A 184 8.22 10.09 1.48
CA GLN A 184 7.10 10.12 0.53
C GLN A 184 5.85 10.83 1.09
N GLY A 185 5.90 11.34 2.30
CA GLY A 185 4.79 12.08 2.92
C GLY A 185 3.81 11.24 3.71
N PHE A 186 4.04 9.94 3.91
CA PHE A 186 3.12 9.10 4.66
C PHE A 186 3.11 9.47 6.15
N ALA A 187 2.02 10.08 6.63
CA ALA A 187 1.94 10.64 7.98
C ALA A 187 2.21 9.61 9.11
N PRO A 188 1.69 8.36 9.07
CA PRO A 188 2.02 7.37 10.09
C PRO A 188 3.52 7.04 10.17
N ALA A 189 4.21 7.04 9.02
CA ALA A 189 5.65 6.82 8.99
C ALA A 189 6.42 8.03 9.53
N GLN A 190 5.95 9.25 9.25
CA GLN A 190 6.54 10.48 9.80
C GLN A 190 6.41 10.51 11.33
N TYR A 191 5.26 10.13 11.86
CA TYR A 191 5.07 9.99 13.30
C TYR A 191 6.03 8.95 13.90
N SER A 192 6.06 7.74 13.33
CA SER A 192 6.92 6.66 13.82
C SER A 192 8.39 7.04 13.79
N LEU A 193 8.84 7.65 12.69
CA LEU A 193 10.22 8.13 12.54
C LEU A 193 10.56 9.22 13.56
N GLY A 194 9.65 10.17 13.79
CA GLY A 194 9.80 11.20 14.81
C GLY A 194 9.93 10.62 16.21
N MET A 195 9.11 9.62 16.55
CA MET A 195 9.19 8.91 17.83
C MET A 195 10.49 8.12 17.98
N MET A 196 11.00 7.51 16.90
CA MET A 196 12.30 6.82 16.95
C MET A 196 13.46 7.77 17.26
N TYR A 197 13.49 8.95 16.64
CA TYR A 197 14.47 9.98 16.97
C TYR A 197 14.32 10.50 18.40
N LEU A 198 13.08 10.72 18.85
CA LEU A 198 12.81 11.19 20.21
C LEU A 198 13.31 10.22 21.28
N GLN A 199 13.23 8.92 21.00
CA GLN A 199 13.57 7.84 21.93
C GLN A 199 14.98 7.26 21.74
N GLY A 200 15.72 7.67 20.72
CA GLY A 200 17.02 7.09 20.35
C GLY A 200 16.92 5.62 19.92
N ARG A 201 15.79 5.22 19.27
CA ARG A 201 15.59 3.84 18.82
C ARG A 201 16.15 3.62 17.44
N GLY A 202 17.10 2.72 17.31
CA GLY A 202 17.79 2.43 16.05
C GLY A 202 18.71 3.55 15.57
N THR A 203 18.80 4.65 16.30
CA THR A 203 19.66 5.82 16.06
C THR A 203 19.97 6.50 17.38
N GLU A 204 20.85 7.49 17.39
CA GLU A 204 21.04 8.40 18.54
C GLU A 204 19.77 9.25 18.73
N GLN A 205 19.49 9.64 19.97
CA GLN A 205 18.40 10.54 20.29
C GLN A 205 18.65 11.91 19.67
N ASP A 206 17.65 12.44 18.96
CA ASP A 206 17.72 13.73 18.29
C ASP A 206 16.34 14.44 18.35
N ASN A 207 16.19 15.36 19.32
CA ASN A 207 14.97 16.14 19.49
C ASN A 207 14.68 17.06 18.29
N GLY A 208 15.73 17.53 17.60
CA GLY A 208 15.58 18.37 16.41
C GLY A 208 14.92 17.60 15.27
N GLN A 209 15.44 16.40 14.97
CA GLN A 209 14.83 15.52 13.97
C GLN A 209 13.44 15.05 14.40
N ALA A 210 13.25 14.74 15.68
CA ALA A 210 11.93 14.38 16.20
C ALA A 210 10.91 15.49 15.93
N LYS A 211 11.22 16.75 16.27
CA LYS A 211 10.33 17.90 16.01
C LYS A 211 10.02 18.08 14.52
N ILE A 212 11.01 17.91 13.63
CA ILE A 212 10.82 18.01 12.18
C ILE A 212 9.80 16.96 11.68
N TRP A 213 9.98 15.69 12.03
CA TRP A 213 9.14 14.62 11.52
C TRP A 213 7.76 14.61 12.17
N LEU A 214 7.67 14.82 13.49
CA LEU A 214 6.39 14.99 14.17
C LEU A 214 5.63 16.21 13.65
N GLY A 215 6.34 17.33 13.32
CA GLY A 215 5.74 18.51 12.72
C GLY A 215 5.09 18.23 11.37
N LYS A 216 5.73 17.41 10.53
CA LYS A 216 5.17 17.00 9.24
C LYS A 216 3.91 16.13 9.42
N ALA A 217 3.91 15.19 10.37
CA ALA A 217 2.74 14.37 10.68
C ALA A 217 1.59 15.23 11.27
N ALA A 218 1.91 16.11 12.20
CA ALA A 218 0.94 17.03 12.83
C ALA A 218 0.27 17.97 11.82
N ALA A 219 1.04 18.47 10.83
CA ALA A 219 0.52 19.28 9.73
C ALA A 219 -0.47 18.54 8.83
N GLN A 220 -0.43 17.22 8.81
CA GLN A 220 -1.40 16.35 8.13
C GLN A 220 -2.59 15.94 9.01
N GLY A 221 -2.67 16.48 10.24
CA GLY A 221 -3.78 16.22 11.15
C GLY A 221 -3.55 15.05 12.12
N ASP A 222 -2.31 14.53 12.24
CA ASP A 222 -1.99 13.50 13.22
C ASP A 222 -2.06 14.07 14.65
N ALA A 223 -3.09 13.69 15.41
CA ALA A 223 -3.35 14.22 16.75
C ALA A 223 -2.31 13.77 17.78
N ASP A 224 -1.74 12.57 17.62
CA ASP A 224 -0.70 12.07 18.50
C ASP A 224 0.60 12.84 18.30
N ALA A 225 0.96 13.13 17.04
CA ALA A 225 2.10 13.99 16.74
C ALA A 225 1.93 15.40 17.32
N GLN A 226 0.73 15.99 17.23
CA GLN A 226 0.42 17.30 17.81
C GLN A 226 0.62 17.30 19.33
N ARG A 227 0.12 16.26 20.01
CA ARG A 227 0.26 16.10 21.46
C ARG A 227 1.74 15.98 21.87
N VAL A 228 2.49 15.10 21.22
CA VAL A 228 3.91 14.89 21.51
C VAL A 228 4.72 16.16 21.29
N LEU A 229 4.47 16.93 20.23
CA LEU A 229 5.13 18.21 19.99
C LEU A 229 4.86 19.22 21.09
N GLN A 230 3.62 19.29 21.61
CA GLN A 230 3.29 20.17 22.74
C GLN A 230 4.07 19.78 24.02
N GLU A 231 4.23 18.48 24.25
CA GLU A 231 5.00 17.98 25.40
C GLU A 231 6.48 18.33 25.27
N ILE A 232 7.11 18.11 24.10
CA ILE A 232 8.51 18.45 23.86
C ILE A 232 8.75 19.94 24.04
N ASN A 233 7.88 20.79 23.51
CA ASN A 233 8.02 22.26 23.58
C ASN A 233 7.79 22.84 25.01
N ARG A 234 7.25 22.07 25.94
CA ARG A 234 7.11 22.48 27.35
C ARG A 234 8.34 22.13 28.18
N THR A 235 9.16 21.22 27.71
CA THR A 235 10.34 20.70 28.44
C THR A 235 11.65 21.28 27.96
N ASP A 236 11.67 21.98 26.83
CA ASP A 236 12.78 22.79 26.31
C ASP A 236 12.71 24.22 26.91
#